data_c559e8eecfc2d788140fcc777e40ef4c
#
_entry.id   c559e8eecfc2d788140fcc777e40ef4c
#
_cell.length_a   1.000
_cell.length_b   1.000
_cell.length_c   1.000
_cell.angle_alpha   90.00
_cell.angle_beta   90.00
_cell.angle_gamma   90.00
#
_symmetry.space_group_name_H-M   'P 1'
#
loop_
_entity.id
_entity.type
_entity.pdbx_description
1 polymer ?
#
loop_
_entity_poly.entity_id
_entity_poly.type
_entity_poly.pdbx_seq_one_letter_code
_entity_poly.pdbx_strand_id
1 'polypeptide(L)'
;MPKPTILTVDDDPAVSQAITRDLRRRYGAEYRVVFATSGAEALAMLADFALRGRKVALIVTDQRMPDMTGTELLGRSRQSVPDAKALLLTAYADTDVAIRAINEIGLDYYLLKPWDPPDERLYPVVDDLLDDWRQEHREDTADVQVVGHRWSERSHDVKTFLTRNHVPYRWLDVDRDDEGRRLLEVAQASVDDLPLVLVPDADPLRSPTTLDLADALGLRTRAEQPLYDLCIVGGGPAGLAAAVYAASEGLRTVVLEREAPGGQAGQSASIENYLGFPKGLSGADLTHRAVAQAARFGAEMVLARDVVGFESRGPVRAVKLASGDDLEA
;
A
#
# COMPACT_ATOMS: atom_id res chain seq x y z
N MET A 1 -12.82 5.88 14.50
CA MET A 1 -11.91 7.06 14.36
C MET A 1 -12.51 8.09 13.41
N PRO A 2 -12.20 9.40 13.53
CA PRO A 2 -12.65 10.38 12.56
C PRO A 2 -12.00 10.10 11.20
N LYS A 3 -12.80 10.14 10.12
CA LYS A 3 -12.31 9.92 8.75
C LYS A 3 -11.17 10.89 8.42
N PRO A 4 -10.06 10.41 7.80
CA PRO A 4 -9.02 11.28 7.28
C PRO A 4 -9.59 12.26 6.24
N THR A 5 -8.91 13.39 6.05
CA THR A 5 -9.40 14.47 5.21
C THR A 5 -8.69 14.50 3.86
N ILE A 6 -9.45 14.70 2.79
CA ILE A 6 -8.98 15.15 1.48
C ILE A 6 -9.37 16.63 1.36
N LEU A 7 -8.39 17.50 1.17
CA LEU A 7 -8.58 18.93 0.96
C LEU A 7 -8.40 19.27 -0.52
N THR A 8 -9.39 19.94 -1.12
CA THR A 8 -9.28 20.51 -2.47
C THR A 8 -9.16 22.02 -2.38
N VAL A 9 -8.34 22.64 -3.22
CA VAL A 9 -8.10 24.09 -3.23
C VAL A 9 -8.09 24.60 -4.67
N ASP A 10 -9.03 25.46 -5.00
CA ASP A 10 -9.14 26.08 -6.33
C ASP A 10 -9.96 27.37 -6.18
N ASP A 11 -9.49 28.47 -6.77
CA ASP A 11 -10.14 29.77 -6.71
C ASP A 11 -11.32 29.89 -7.70
N ASP A 12 -11.40 29.01 -8.69
CA ASP A 12 -12.57 28.90 -9.56
C ASP A 12 -13.65 28.03 -8.88
N PRO A 13 -14.83 28.63 -8.55
CA PRO A 13 -15.90 27.88 -7.89
C PRO A 13 -16.43 26.70 -8.70
N ALA A 14 -16.42 26.77 -10.03
CA ALA A 14 -16.92 25.70 -10.90
C ALA A 14 -15.97 24.51 -10.87
N VAL A 15 -14.67 24.77 -10.93
CA VAL A 15 -13.61 23.74 -10.84
C VAL A 15 -13.60 23.11 -9.45
N SER A 16 -13.62 23.95 -8.40
CA SER A 16 -13.66 23.51 -7.01
C SER A 16 -14.87 22.59 -6.72
N GLN A 17 -16.06 22.93 -7.23
CA GLN A 17 -17.26 22.09 -7.10
C GLN A 17 -17.13 20.78 -7.88
N ALA A 18 -16.57 20.81 -9.08
CA ALA A 18 -16.41 19.62 -9.93
C ALA A 18 -15.48 18.60 -9.27
N ILE A 19 -14.28 19.02 -8.88
CA ILE A 19 -13.29 18.13 -8.25
C ILE A 19 -13.79 17.58 -6.92
N THR A 20 -14.41 18.45 -6.09
CA THR A 20 -14.97 18.03 -4.79
C THR A 20 -16.09 17.02 -4.96
N ARG A 21 -16.98 17.20 -5.94
CA ARG A 21 -18.08 16.27 -6.24
C ARG A 21 -17.52 14.91 -6.66
N ASP A 22 -16.54 14.90 -7.57
CA ASP A 22 -15.96 13.67 -8.08
C ASP A 22 -15.24 12.89 -6.97
N LEU A 23 -14.45 13.57 -6.16
CA LEU A 23 -13.78 12.94 -5.01
C LEU A 23 -14.77 12.45 -3.95
N ARG A 24 -15.83 13.22 -3.64
CA ARG A 24 -16.87 12.78 -2.70
C ARG A 24 -17.62 11.55 -3.20
N ARG A 25 -17.91 11.48 -4.49
CA ARG A 25 -18.61 10.35 -5.10
C ARG A 25 -17.85 9.03 -4.88
N ARG A 26 -16.53 9.06 -5.02
CA ARG A 26 -15.71 7.85 -4.90
C ARG A 26 -15.21 7.60 -3.48
N TYR A 27 -14.72 8.62 -2.80
CA TYR A 27 -14.01 8.48 -1.51
C TYR A 27 -14.79 8.91 -0.28
N GLY A 28 -15.98 9.48 -0.42
CA GLY A 28 -16.75 10.03 0.70
C GLY A 28 -17.18 9.00 1.76
N ALA A 29 -17.16 7.71 1.44
CA ALA A 29 -17.38 6.64 2.40
C ALA A 29 -16.24 6.52 3.43
N GLU A 30 -14.99 6.70 3.01
CA GLU A 30 -13.79 6.48 3.81
C GLU A 30 -13.14 7.80 4.26
N TYR A 31 -13.23 8.84 3.45
CA TYR A 31 -12.60 10.13 3.67
C TYR A 31 -13.60 11.26 3.82
N ARG A 32 -13.22 12.29 4.58
CA ARG A 32 -13.91 13.57 4.62
C ARG A 32 -13.35 14.48 3.53
N VAL A 33 -14.14 14.78 2.50
CA VAL A 33 -13.74 15.70 1.43
C VAL A 33 -14.21 17.11 1.75
N VAL A 34 -13.27 18.05 1.89
CA VAL A 34 -13.49 19.47 2.14
C VAL A 34 -12.82 20.30 1.07
N PHE A 35 -13.25 21.55 0.92
CA PHE A 35 -12.66 22.47 -0.06
C PHE A 35 -12.32 23.82 0.59
N ALA A 36 -11.37 24.51 -0.03
CA ALA A 36 -11.02 25.90 0.24
C ALA A 36 -10.97 26.66 -1.11
N THR A 37 -11.27 27.93 -1.06
CA THR A 37 -11.34 28.81 -2.25
C THR A 37 -10.10 29.67 -2.43
N SER A 38 -9.13 29.55 -1.53
CA SER A 38 -7.85 30.24 -1.58
C SER A 38 -6.78 29.47 -0.79
N GLY A 39 -5.51 29.74 -1.11
CA GLY A 39 -4.38 29.15 -0.38
C GLY A 39 -4.34 29.61 1.08
N ALA A 40 -4.71 30.86 1.35
CA ALA A 40 -4.77 31.39 2.72
C ALA A 40 -5.84 30.66 3.58
N GLU A 41 -7.02 30.45 3.01
CA GLU A 41 -8.08 29.67 3.66
C GLU A 41 -7.62 28.22 3.91
N ALA A 42 -7.03 27.59 2.90
CA ALA A 42 -6.49 26.23 3.02
C ALA A 42 -5.47 26.11 4.17
N LEU A 43 -4.50 27.02 4.26
CA LEU A 43 -3.52 27.02 5.35
C LEU A 43 -4.16 27.19 6.73
N ALA A 44 -5.17 28.05 6.85
CA ALA A 44 -5.90 28.22 8.11
C ALA A 44 -6.65 26.93 8.51
N MET A 45 -7.30 26.26 7.53
CA MET A 45 -7.96 24.96 7.76
C MET A 45 -6.97 23.87 8.16
N LEU A 46 -5.80 23.79 7.50
CA LEU A 46 -4.76 22.80 7.82
C LEU A 46 -4.18 23.00 9.22
N ALA A 47 -3.98 24.25 9.63
CA ALA A 47 -3.57 24.57 11.01
C ALA A 47 -4.62 24.14 12.05
N ASP A 48 -5.93 24.40 11.81
CA ASP A 48 -7.00 23.92 12.70
C ASP A 48 -7.05 22.39 12.75
N PHE A 49 -6.85 21.71 11.61
CA PHE A 49 -6.81 20.24 11.58
C PHE A 49 -5.65 19.70 12.39
N ALA A 50 -4.46 20.27 12.27
CA ALA A 50 -3.30 19.87 13.05
C ALA A 50 -3.53 20.06 14.57
N LEU A 51 -4.08 21.20 14.99
CA LEU A 51 -4.42 21.48 16.40
C LEU A 51 -5.46 20.50 16.97
N ARG A 52 -6.35 19.99 16.13
CA ARG A 52 -7.40 19.03 16.55
C ARG A 52 -6.99 17.56 16.35
N GLY A 53 -5.74 17.29 15.99
CA GLY A 53 -5.26 15.94 15.71
C GLY A 53 -5.98 15.25 14.53
N ARG A 54 -6.55 16.04 13.60
CA ARG A 54 -7.21 15.51 12.41
C ARG A 54 -6.19 15.22 11.33
N LYS A 55 -6.18 14.00 10.83
CA LYS A 55 -5.27 13.59 9.76
C LYS A 55 -5.74 14.11 8.40
N VAL A 56 -4.81 14.63 7.62
CA VAL A 56 -5.02 15.02 6.22
C VAL A 56 -4.27 14.01 5.35
N ALA A 57 -5.00 13.29 4.52
CA ALA A 57 -4.43 12.25 3.67
C ALA A 57 -3.92 12.82 2.34
N LEU A 58 -4.65 13.79 1.76
CA LEU A 58 -4.35 14.32 0.43
C LEU A 58 -4.73 15.79 0.35
N ILE A 59 -3.86 16.59 -0.25
CA ILE A 59 -4.13 17.96 -0.68
C ILE A 59 -4.11 18.00 -2.20
N VAL A 60 -5.21 18.43 -2.81
CA VAL A 60 -5.37 18.62 -4.25
C VAL A 60 -5.50 20.11 -4.49
N THR A 61 -4.54 20.75 -5.15
CA THR A 61 -4.55 22.21 -5.34
C THR A 61 -4.36 22.62 -6.78
N ASP A 62 -5.02 23.69 -7.20
CA ASP A 62 -4.67 24.36 -8.46
C ASP A 62 -3.30 25.05 -8.34
N GLN A 63 -2.59 25.14 -9.45
CA GLN A 63 -1.29 25.83 -9.51
C GLN A 63 -1.43 27.35 -9.50
N ARG A 64 -2.44 27.90 -10.17
CA ARG A 64 -2.59 29.35 -10.38
C ARG A 64 -3.74 29.92 -9.57
N MET A 65 -3.46 30.40 -8.39
CA MET A 65 -4.42 31.11 -7.54
C MET A 65 -3.94 32.55 -7.29
N PRO A 66 -4.86 33.51 -7.07
CA PRO A 66 -4.51 34.93 -6.95
C PRO A 66 -3.65 35.29 -5.75
N ASP A 67 -3.83 34.58 -4.63
CA ASP A 67 -3.17 34.88 -3.36
C ASP A 67 -1.81 34.19 -3.19
N MET A 68 -1.68 32.96 -3.69
CA MET A 68 -0.41 32.20 -3.72
C MET A 68 -0.51 31.06 -4.74
N THR A 69 0.64 30.59 -5.20
CA THR A 69 0.67 29.42 -6.10
C THR A 69 0.39 28.12 -5.33
N GLY A 70 -0.12 27.10 -6.04
CA GLY A 70 -0.32 25.77 -5.45
C GLY A 70 0.97 25.17 -4.89
N THR A 71 2.10 25.41 -5.56
CA THR A 71 3.42 24.97 -5.07
C THR A 71 3.83 25.68 -3.78
N GLU A 72 3.57 26.98 -3.63
CA GLU A 72 3.79 27.69 -2.36
C GLU A 72 2.89 27.18 -1.24
N LEU A 73 1.60 26.94 -1.56
CA LEU A 73 0.66 26.33 -0.61
C LEU A 73 1.18 24.98 -0.11
N LEU A 74 1.56 24.10 -1.01
CA LEU A 74 2.06 22.75 -0.65
C LEU A 74 3.35 22.82 0.18
N GLY A 75 4.28 23.68 -0.17
CA GLY A 75 5.51 23.91 0.61
C GLY A 75 5.20 24.36 2.04
N ARG A 76 4.27 25.33 2.20
CA ARG A 76 3.87 25.85 3.51
C ARG A 76 3.01 24.85 4.32
N SER A 77 2.22 24.04 3.67
CA SER A 77 1.37 23.04 4.33
C SER A 77 2.17 21.97 5.07
N ARG A 78 3.41 21.67 4.63
CA ARG A 78 4.31 20.71 5.28
C ARG A 78 4.60 21.04 6.75
N GLN A 79 4.48 22.31 7.17
CA GLN A 79 4.64 22.69 8.57
C GLN A 79 3.51 22.18 9.47
N SER A 80 2.29 22.11 8.95
CA SER A 80 1.11 21.69 9.71
C SER A 80 0.74 20.23 9.48
N VAL A 81 0.95 19.71 8.27
CA VAL A 81 0.57 18.37 7.83
C VAL A 81 1.68 17.76 6.97
N PRO A 82 2.82 17.38 7.58
CA PRO A 82 4.00 16.92 6.84
C PRO A 82 3.74 15.65 6.03
N ASP A 83 2.83 14.80 6.48
CA ASP A 83 2.58 13.48 5.94
C ASP A 83 1.44 13.45 4.88
N ALA A 84 0.80 14.60 4.61
CA ALA A 84 -0.23 14.68 3.59
C ALA A 84 0.36 14.52 2.18
N LYS A 85 -0.24 13.67 1.36
CA LYS A 85 0.13 13.57 -0.06
C LYS A 85 -0.28 14.84 -0.81
N ALA A 86 0.47 15.19 -1.82
CA ALA A 86 0.35 16.46 -2.56
C ALA A 86 0.08 16.21 -4.05
N LEU A 87 -1.10 16.59 -4.51
CA LEU A 87 -1.50 16.55 -5.92
C LEU A 87 -1.71 17.96 -6.47
N LEU A 88 -0.96 18.32 -7.49
CA LEU A 88 -1.08 19.62 -8.17
C LEU A 88 -1.92 19.49 -9.43
N LEU A 89 -2.97 20.29 -9.56
CA LEU A 89 -3.73 20.45 -10.80
C LEU A 89 -3.16 21.61 -11.61
N THR A 90 -2.97 21.41 -12.91
CA THR A 90 -2.44 22.46 -13.78
C THR A 90 -3.06 22.42 -15.17
N ALA A 91 -3.31 23.59 -15.75
CA ALA A 91 -3.80 23.72 -17.14
C ALA A 91 -2.65 23.67 -18.17
N TYR A 92 -1.40 23.81 -17.75
CA TYR A 92 -0.23 23.88 -18.63
C TYR A 92 0.81 22.84 -18.24
N ALA A 93 1.35 22.17 -19.25
CA ALA A 93 2.54 21.32 -19.13
C ALA A 93 3.81 22.20 -18.98
N ASP A 94 3.87 23.00 -17.91
CA ASP A 94 5.09 23.74 -17.55
C ASP A 94 6.02 22.78 -16.81
N THR A 95 6.74 22.00 -17.61
CA THR A 95 7.60 20.90 -17.16
C THR A 95 8.66 21.39 -16.17
N ASP A 96 9.15 22.62 -16.34
CA ASP A 96 10.19 23.17 -15.47
C ASP A 96 9.67 23.54 -14.09
N VAL A 97 8.40 23.96 -13.98
CA VAL A 97 7.74 24.22 -12.69
C VAL A 97 7.41 22.91 -11.97
N ALA A 98 6.92 21.92 -12.71
CA ALA A 98 6.62 20.60 -12.16
C ALA A 98 7.89 19.89 -11.65
N ILE A 99 8.99 19.93 -12.42
CA ILE A 99 10.28 19.32 -12.02
C ILE A 99 10.85 20.01 -10.77
N ARG A 100 10.78 21.34 -10.67
CA ARG A 100 11.20 22.06 -9.46
C ARG A 100 10.32 21.71 -8.25
N ALA A 101 9.02 21.66 -8.43
CA ALA A 101 8.08 21.33 -7.37
C ALA A 101 8.30 19.89 -6.81
N ILE A 102 8.55 18.92 -7.68
CA ILE A 102 8.89 17.53 -7.27
C ILE A 102 10.17 17.52 -6.43
N ASN A 103 11.19 18.29 -6.83
CA ASN A 103 12.50 18.24 -6.21
C ASN A 103 12.62 19.06 -4.92
N GLU A 104 11.94 20.19 -4.82
CA GLU A 104 12.12 21.18 -3.74
C GLU A 104 11.01 21.07 -2.67
N ILE A 105 9.80 20.66 -3.06
CA ILE A 105 8.60 20.75 -2.22
C ILE A 105 8.08 19.36 -1.82
N GLY A 106 8.59 18.29 -2.45
CA GLY A 106 8.08 16.94 -2.22
C GLY A 106 6.67 16.74 -2.79
N LEU A 107 6.42 17.26 -4.01
CA LEU A 107 5.19 17.03 -4.75
C LEU A 107 5.11 15.55 -5.14
N ASP A 108 4.03 14.87 -4.75
CA ASP A 108 3.85 13.45 -5.05
C ASP A 108 3.38 13.22 -6.48
N TYR A 109 2.48 14.07 -6.98
CA TYR A 109 1.99 13.98 -8.36
C TYR A 109 1.48 15.32 -8.90
N TYR A 110 1.49 15.48 -10.24
CA TYR A 110 0.76 16.55 -10.91
C TYR A 110 -0.17 15.99 -11.99
N LEU A 111 -1.34 16.60 -12.15
CA LEU A 111 -2.35 16.20 -13.11
C LEU A 111 -2.77 17.36 -13.99
N LEU A 112 -2.84 17.11 -15.29
CA LEU A 112 -3.27 18.11 -16.26
C LEU A 112 -4.80 18.25 -16.27
N LYS A 113 -5.29 19.48 -16.24
CA LYS A 113 -6.69 19.79 -16.50
C LYS A 113 -6.98 19.69 -18.02
N PRO A 114 -8.16 19.17 -18.43
CA PRO A 114 -9.21 18.58 -17.64
C PRO A 114 -8.90 17.12 -17.23
N TRP A 115 -9.37 16.71 -16.05
CA TRP A 115 -9.25 15.33 -15.56
C TRP A 115 -10.41 14.42 -16.03
N ASP A 116 -11.27 14.91 -16.91
CA ASP A 116 -12.41 14.16 -17.44
C ASP A 116 -11.97 13.19 -18.56
N PRO A 117 -12.40 11.93 -18.58
CA PRO A 117 -13.21 11.26 -17.58
C PRO A 117 -12.42 10.92 -16.29
N PRO A 118 -13.01 11.14 -15.09
CA PRO A 118 -12.30 10.98 -13.83
C PRO A 118 -11.85 9.53 -13.56
N ASP A 119 -12.58 8.54 -14.06
CA ASP A 119 -12.25 7.11 -13.91
C ASP A 119 -10.92 6.75 -14.58
N GLU A 120 -10.54 7.44 -15.66
CA GLU A 120 -9.31 7.17 -16.39
C GLU A 120 -8.13 8.02 -15.95
N ARG A 121 -8.37 9.25 -15.48
CA ARG A 121 -7.32 10.23 -15.25
C ARG A 121 -7.11 10.61 -13.80
N LEU A 122 -8.20 10.86 -13.05
CA LEU A 122 -8.14 11.34 -11.66
C LEU A 122 -8.03 10.18 -10.67
N TYR A 123 -8.98 9.23 -10.75
CA TYR A 123 -9.08 8.20 -9.72
C TYR A 123 -7.87 7.29 -9.63
N PRO A 124 -7.22 6.83 -10.71
CA PRO A 124 -6.02 6.00 -10.60
C PRO A 124 -4.90 6.70 -9.83
N VAL A 125 -4.71 8.02 -10.08
CA VAL A 125 -3.69 8.80 -9.38
C VAL A 125 -4.03 9.00 -7.90
N VAL A 126 -5.30 9.32 -7.61
CA VAL A 126 -5.76 9.51 -6.22
C VAL A 126 -5.75 8.20 -5.46
N ASP A 127 -6.13 7.08 -6.09
CA ASP A 127 -6.06 5.75 -5.48
C ASP A 127 -4.63 5.42 -5.05
N ASP A 128 -3.64 5.60 -5.94
CA ASP A 128 -2.22 5.36 -5.66
C ASP A 128 -1.73 6.23 -4.49
N LEU A 129 -2.04 7.54 -4.49
CA LEU A 129 -1.61 8.47 -3.44
C LEU A 129 -2.27 8.14 -2.08
N LEU A 130 -3.54 7.76 -2.07
CA LEU A 130 -4.23 7.38 -0.84
C LEU A 130 -3.77 6.02 -0.32
N ASP A 131 -3.39 5.10 -1.20
CA ASP A 131 -2.80 3.82 -0.82
C ASP A 131 -1.42 4.02 -0.19
N ASP A 132 -0.57 4.85 -0.78
CA ASP A 132 0.73 5.23 -0.22
C ASP A 132 0.54 5.87 1.17
N TRP A 133 -0.39 6.82 1.28
CA TRP A 133 -0.67 7.47 2.56
C TRP A 133 -1.16 6.48 3.63
N ARG A 134 -2.08 5.56 3.27
CA ARG A 134 -2.56 4.52 4.19
C ARG A 134 -1.44 3.61 4.67
N GLN A 135 -0.50 3.27 3.80
CA GLN A 135 0.65 2.43 4.17
C GLN A 135 1.56 3.12 5.18
N GLU A 136 1.83 4.43 5.00
CA GLU A 136 2.65 5.22 5.92
C GLU A 136 1.98 5.43 7.28
N HIS A 137 0.63 5.41 7.35
CA HIS A 137 -0.15 5.69 8.57
C HIS A 137 -0.80 4.44 9.19
N ARG A 138 -0.37 3.26 8.82
CA ARG A 138 -0.93 1.98 9.31
C ARG A 138 -0.68 1.71 10.80
N GLU A 139 0.32 2.31 11.41
CA GLU A 139 0.65 2.09 12.83
C GLU A 139 -0.47 2.50 13.81
N ASP A 140 -1.36 3.39 13.41
CA ASP A 140 -2.47 3.86 14.26
C ASP A 140 -3.73 2.97 14.22
N THR A 141 -3.74 1.92 13.42
CA THR A 141 -4.90 1.03 13.21
C THR A 141 -4.53 -0.44 13.23
N ALA A 142 -3.53 -0.82 14.03
CA ALA A 142 -3.14 -2.22 14.15
C ALA A 142 -4.25 -3.03 14.84
N ASP A 143 -5.15 -3.61 14.06
CA ASP A 143 -6.19 -4.51 14.54
C ASP A 143 -5.63 -5.91 14.82
N VAL A 144 -4.49 -6.29 14.20
CA VAL A 144 -3.81 -7.56 14.44
C VAL A 144 -2.96 -7.47 15.71
N GLN A 145 -3.16 -8.42 16.63
CA GLN A 145 -2.38 -8.53 17.86
C GLN A 145 -1.56 -9.82 17.82
N VAL A 146 -0.30 -9.73 18.19
CA VAL A 146 0.61 -10.86 18.27
C VAL A 146 1.13 -10.98 19.69
N VAL A 147 0.73 -12.03 20.39
CA VAL A 147 1.18 -12.36 21.73
C VAL A 147 2.25 -13.45 21.63
N GLY A 148 3.41 -13.25 22.24
CA GLY A 148 4.46 -14.27 22.16
C GLY A 148 5.67 -13.95 23.03
N HIS A 149 6.67 -14.80 22.95
CA HIS A 149 7.97 -14.56 23.59
C HIS A 149 8.91 -13.83 22.64
N ARG A 150 9.59 -12.80 23.14
CA ARG A 150 10.52 -11.98 22.36
C ARG A 150 11.69 -12.77 21.75
N TRP A 151 12.09 -13.88 22.36
CA TRP A 151 13.21 -14.71 21.94
C TRP A 151 12.78 -15.95 21.17
N SER A 152 11.49 -16.11 20.89
CA SER A 152 10.98 -17.22 20.09
C SER A 152 11.21 -16.98 18.60
N GLU A 153 11.82 -17.94 17.93
CA GLU A 153 12.01 -17.94 16.47
C GLU A 153 10.65 -17.81 15.76
N ARG A 154 9.66 -18.57 16.19
CA ARG A 154 8.31 -18.51 15.61
C ARG A 154 7.64 -17.15 15.78
N SER A 155 7.84 -16.49 16.93
CA SER A 155 7.36 -15.11 17.11
C SER A 155 8.06 -14.13 16.18
N HIS A 156 9.34 -14.37 15.90
CA HIS A 156 10.10 -13.59 14.94
C HIS A 156 9.58 -13.81 13.52
N ASP A 157 9.31 -15.05 13.12
CA ASP A 157 8.81 -15.38 11.78
C ASP A 157 7.44 -14.73 11.52
N VAL A 158 6.51 -14.83 12.49
CA VAL A 158 5.21 -14.16 12.40
C VAL A 158 5.35 -12.65 12.24
N LYS A 159 6.17 -11.99 13.06
CA LYS A 159 6.41 -10.55 12.95
C LYS A 159 7.05 -10.17 11.62
N THR A 160 8.00 -10.96 11.15
CA THR A 160 8.67 -10.75 9.86
C THR A 160 7.68 -10.89 8.72
N PHE A 161 6.83 -11.91 8.74
CA PHE A 161 5.79 -12.10 7.73
C PHE A 161 4.82 -10.92 7.68
N LEU A 162 4.29 -10.49 8.83
CA LEU A 162 3.37 -9.35 8.93
C LEU A 162 4.02 -8.05 8.43
N THR A 163 5.26 -7.77 8.86
CA THR A 163 6.01 -6.59 8.44
C THR A 163 6.25 -6.59 6.92
N ARG A 164 6.68 -7.71 6.36
CA ARG A 164 7.00 -7.82 4.92
C ARG A 164 5.76 -7.73 4.02
N ASN A 165 4.60 -8.15 4.54
CA ASN A 165 3.31 -8.03 3.86
C ASN A 165 2.58 -6.72 4.21
N HIS A 166 3.26 -5.77 4.85
CA HIS A 166 2.72 -4.47 5.24
C HIS A 166 1.45 -4.56 6.10
N VAL A 167 1.33 -5.61 6.90
CA VAL A 167 0.23 -5.79 7.86
C VAL A 167 0.63 -5.15 9.18
N PRO A 168 -0.02 -4.07 9.62
CA PRO A 168 0.24 -3.47 10.91
C PRO A 168 -0.19 -4.42 12.02
N TYR A 169 0.64 -4.54 13.04
CA TYR A 169 0.34 -5.37 14.20
C TYR A 169 0.83 -4.76 15.50
N ARG A 170 0.17 -5.10 16.58
CA ARG A 170 0.60 -4.77 17.93
C ARG A 170 1.28 -5.99 18.56
N TRP A 171 2.54 -5.82 18.96
CA TRP A 171 3.29 -6.85 19.66
C TRP A 171 3.07 -6.78 21.17
N LEU A 172 2.77 -7.92 21.78
CA LEU A 172 2.59 -8.10 23.22
C LEU A 172 3.52 -9.22 23.71
N ASP A 173 4.50 -8.84 24.53
CA ASP A 173 5.45 -9.78 25.12
C ASP A 173 4.82 -10.41 26.36
N VAL A 174 4.53 -11.72 26.31
CA VAL A 174 3.86 -12.44 27.42
C VAL A 174 4.61 -12.34 28.75
N ASP A 175 5.94 -12.15 28.72
CA ASP A 175 6.75 -12.02 29.94
C ASP A 175 6.62 -10.64 30.60
N ARG A 176 6.24 -9.61 29.85
CA ARG A 176 6.25 -8.20 30.28
C ARG A 176 4.88 -7.55 30.29
N ASP A 177 4.00 -7.95 29.37
CA ASP A 177 2.72 -7.27 29.16
C ASP A 177 1.58 -8.05 29.84
N ASP A 178 0.94 -7.44 30.84
CA ASP A 178 -0.23 -8.01 31.50
C ASP A 178 -1.38 -8.25 30.53
N GLU A 179 -1.51 -7.42 29.51
CA GLU A 179 -2.49 -7.58 28.45
C GLU A 179 -2.24 -8.85 27.63
N GLY A 180 -0.98 -9.14 27.30
CA GLY A 180 -0.60 -10.38 26.60
C GLY A 180 -0.98 -11.63 27.39
N ARG A 181 -0.75 -11.64 28.71
CA ARG A 181 -1.17 -12.74 29.60
C ARG A 181 -2.68 -12.89 29.63
N ARG A 182 -3.41 -11.78 29.77
CA ARG A 182 -4.87 -11.79 29.78
C ARG A 182 -5.46 -12.31 28.48
N LEU A 183 -4.88 -11.95 27.33
CA LEU A 183 -5.35 -12.43 26.04
C LEU A 183 -5.14 -13.94 25.87
N LEU A 184 -4.02 -14.49 26.37
CA LEU A 184 -3.82 -15.95 26.44
C LEU A 184 -4.92 -16.64 27.23
N GLU A 185 -5.26 -16.13 28.42
CA GLU A 185 -6.32 -16.69 29.27
C GLU A 185 -7.68 -16.63 28.57
N VAL A 186 -8.03 -15.48 27.97
CA VAL A 186 -9.30 -15.31 27.24
C VAL A 186 -9.38 -16.25 26.04
N ALA A 187 -8.27 -16.43 25.32
CA ALA A 187 -8.19 -17.36 24.20
C ALA A 187 -8.11 -18.83 24.64
N GLN A 188 -8.06 -19.11 25.95
CA GLN A 188 -7.83 -20.45 26.50
C GLN A 188 -6.60 -21.12 25.90
N ALA A 189 -5.53 -20.33 25.67
CA ALA A 189 -4.28 -20.76 25.09
C ALA A 189 -3.18 -20.88 26.15
N SER A 190 -2.24 -21.79 25.93
CA SER A 190 -1.09 -22.03 26.78
C SER A 190 0.17 -21.40 26.18
N VAL A 191 1.28 -21.43 26.90
CA VAL A 191 2.59 -20.98 26.42
C VAL A 191 3.06 -21.80 25.21
N ASP A 192 2.65 -23.05 25.11
CA ASP A 192 2.99 -23.95 23.99
C ASP A 192 2.23 -23.57 22.69
N ASP A 193 1.16 -22.80 22.79
CA ASP A 193 0.37 -22.31 21.67
C ASP A 193 0.94 -20.99 21.07
N LEU A 194 2.03 -20.47 21.64
CA LEU A 194 2.64 -19.22 21.16
C LEU A 194 3.42 -19.38 19.86
N PRO A 195 3.46 -18.33 19.00
CA PRO A 195 2.75 -17.08 19.14
C PRO A 195 1.25 -17.21 18.89
N LEU A 196 0.44 -16.54 19.74
CA LEU A 196 -0.98 -16.39 19.52
C LEU A 196 -1.21 -15.14 18.65
N VAL A 197 -1.90 -15.30 17.55
CA VAL A 197 -2.22 -14.17 16.64
C VAL A 197 -3.73 -13.97 16.61
N LEU A 198 -4.15 -12.75 16.93
CA LEU A 198 -5.54 -12.32 16.91
C LEU A 198 -5.74 -11.42 15.69
N VAL A 199 -6.54 -11.87 14.74
CA VAL A 199 -6.92 -11.13 13.55
C VAL A 199 -8.40 -10.78 13.69
N PRO A 200 -8.84 -9.54 13.38
CA PRO A 200 -10.25 -9.16 13.42
C PRO A 200 -11.12 -10.13 12.63
N ASP A 201 -12.28 -10.45 13.17
CA ASP A 201 -13.29 -11.32 12.54
C ASP A 201 -12.80 -12.76 12.22
N ALA A 202 -11.65 -13.18 12.74
CA ALA A 202 -11.12 -14.54 12.63
C ALA A 202 -10.97 -15.21 13.99
N ASP A 203 -10.94 -16.54 14.00
CA ASP A 203 -10.62 -17.31 15.20
C ASP A 203 -9.16 -17.09 15.62
N PRO A 204 -8.83 -17.11 16.93
CA PRO A 204 -7.47 -16.98 17.41
C PRO A 204 -6.54 -18.04 16.82
N LEU A 205 -5.47 -17.61 16.15
CA LEU A 205 -4.48 -18.50 15.55
C LEU A 205 -3.40 -18.87 16.57
N ARG A 206 -3.22 -20.16 16.82
CA ARG A 206 -2.24 -20.69 17.76
C ARG A 206 -1.04 -21.22 17.00
N SER A 207 0.12 -20.66 17.26
CA SER A 207 1.36 -21.02 16.57
C SER A 207 1.17 -21.21 15.05
N PRO A 208 0.56 -20.21 14.33
CA PRO A 208 0.13 -20.36 12.96
C PRO A 208 1.30 -20.60 12.00
N THR A 209 1.04 -21.35 10.94
CA THR A 209 1.92 -21.39 9.78
C THR A 209 1.79 -20.10 8.98
N THR A 210 2.72 -19.85 8.05
CA THR A 210 2.65 -18.71 7.13
C THR A 210 1.36 -18.73 6.29
N LEU A 211 0.90 -19.93 5.93
CA LEU A 211 -0.33 -20.11 5.17
C LEU A 211 -1.57 -19.77 6.01
N ASP A 212 -1.64 -20.24 7.26
CA ASP A 212 -2.75 -19.92 8.17
C ASP A 212 -2.86 -18.41 8.39
N LEU A 213 -1.72 -17.73 8.55
CA LEU A 213 -1.65 -16.27 8.65
C LEU A 213 -2.14 -15.58 7.38
N ALA A 214 -1.66 -16.00 6.23
CA ALA A 214 -2.04 -15.43 4.96
C ALA A 214 -3.55 -15.57 4.71
N ASP A 215 -4.11 -16.75 4.99
CA ASP A 215 -5.55 -17.02 4.83
C ASP A 215 -6.39 -16.15 5.80
N ALA A 216 -6.00 -16.05 7.08
CA ALA A 216 -6.71 -15.22 8.05
C ALA A 216 -6.63 -13.72 7.73
N LEU A 217 -5.55 -13.28 7.10
CA LEU A 217 -5.38 -11.89 6.66
C LEU A 217 -6.08 -11.60 5.32
N GLY A 218 -6.71 -12.59 4.70
CA GLY A 218 -7.36 -12.44 3.40
C GLY A 218 -6.37 -12.23 2.24
N LEU A 219 -5.11 -12.63 2.42
CA LEU A 219 -4.14 -12.60 1.34
C LEU A 219 -4.46 -13.72 0.33
N ARG A 220 -4.14 -13.49 -0.92
CA ARG A 220 -4.39 -14.51 -1.95
C ARG A 220 -3.40 -15.67 -1.83
N THR A 221 -3.88 -16.82 -1.40
CA THR A 221 -3.10 -18.04 -1.19
C THR A 221 -3.40 -19.14 -2.22
N ARG A 222 -4.39 -18.92 -3.09
CA ARG A 222 -4.82 -19.89 -4.10
C ARG A 222 -4.88 -19.24 -5.46
N ALA A 223 -4.44 -19.99 -6.46
CA ALA A 223 -4.56 -19.63 -7.86
C ALA A 223 -6.02 -19.72 -8.33
N GLU A 224 -6.46 -18.76 -9.15
CA GLU A 224 -7.83 -18.70 -9.66
C GLU A 224 -8.03 -19.56 -10.91
N GLN A 225 -6.96 -19.69 -11.71
CA GLN A 225 -7.04 -20.42 -12.98
C GLN A 225 -6.50 -21.84 -12.84
N PRO A 226 -7.09 -22.82 -13.54
CA PRO A 226 -6.58 -24.18 -13.55
C PRO A 226 -5.28 -24.34 -14.36
N LEU A 227 -5.01 -23.42 -15.31
CA LEU A 227 -3.85 -23.45 -16.19
C LEU A 227 -3.41 -22.03 -16.52
N TYR A 228 -2.12 -21.79 -16.44
CA TYR A 228 -1.46 -20.52 -16.81
C TYR A 228 -0.59 -20.71 -18.05
N ASP A 229 -0.29 -19.60 -18.72
CA ASP A 229 0.69 -19.57 -19.81
C ASP A 229 2.11 -19.44 -19.25
N LEU A 230 2.24 -18.86 -18.04
CA LEU A 230 3.50 -18.70 -17.33
C LEU A 230 3.31 -18.77 -15.80
N CYS A 231 4.07 -19.63 -15.14
CA CYS A 231 4.21 -19.66 -13.70
C CYS A 231 5.61 -19.17 -13.32
N ILE A 232 5.68 -18.13 -12.49
CA ILE A 232 6.92 -17.53 -11.99
C ILE A 232 7.07 -17.93 -10.52
N VAL A 233 8.21 -18.52 -10.17
CA VAL A 233 8.52 -18.90 -8.79
C VAL A 233 9.45 -17.85 -8.19
N GLY A 234 8.93 -17.13 -7.18
CA GLY A 234 9.57 -16.04 -6.48
C GLY A 234 9.15 -14.66 -6.95
N GLY A 235 8.61 -13.87 -6.02
CA GLY A 235 8.13 -12.49 -6.22
C GLY A 235 9.22 -11.43 -5.95
N GLY A 236 10.51 -11.74 -6.13
CA GLY A 236 11.58 -10.76 -6.08
C GLY A 236 11.60 -9.85 -7.31
N PRO A 237 12.55 -8.87 -7.41
CA PRO A 237 12.58 -7.90 -8.51
C PRO A 237 12.59 -8.55 -9.91
N ALA A 238 13.31 -9.64 -10.08
CA ALA A 238 13.37 -10.37 -11.36
C ALA A 238 12.03 -11.03 -11.69
N GLY A 239 11.39 -11.69 -10.69
CA GLY A 239 10.09 -12.33 -10.88
C GLY A 239 8.99 -11.30 -11.15
N LEU A 240 8.99 -10.18 -10.43
CA LEU A 240 8.04 -9.08 -10.65
C LEU A 240 8.23 -8.44 -12.04
N ALA A 241 9.49 -8.23 -12.47
CA ALA A 241 9.75 -7.75 -13.83
C ALA A 241 9.24 -8.73 -14.89
N ALA A 242 9.52 -10.05 -14.73
CA ALA A 242 9.01 -11.07 -15.62
C ALA A 242 7.47 -11.09 -15.65
N ALA A 243 6.83 -10.92 -14.49
CA ALA A 243 5.36 -10.86 -14.39
C ALA A 243 4.78 -9.67 -15.16
N VAL A 244 5.37 -8.47 -15.01
CA VAL A 244 4.96 -7.27 -15.75
C VAL A 244 5.07 -7.51 -17.26
N TYR A 245 6.20 -7.98 -17.74
CA TYR A 245 6.40 -8.21 -19.18
C TYR A 245 5.45 -9.29 -19.72
N ALA A 246 5.36 -10.43 -19.06
CA ALA A 246 4.49 -11.52 -19.53
C ALA A 246 3.02 -11.13 -19.55
N ALA A 247 2.52 -10.52 -18.48
CA ALA A 247 1.13 -10.10 -18.40
C ALA A 247 0.81 -8.96 -19.38
N SER A 248 1.75 -8.04 -19.62
CA SER A 248 1.57 -6.96 -20.61
C SER A 248 1.46 -7.48 -22.05
N GLU A 249 2.06 -8.64 -22.35
CA GLU A 249 1.90 -9.36 -23.64
C GLU A 249 0.64 -10.23 -23.69
N GLY A 250 -0.20 -10.19 -22.66
CA GLY A 250 -1.47 -10.91 -22.61
C GLY A 250 -1.37 -12.35 -22.13
N LEU A 251 -0.23 -12.79 -21.60
CA LEU A 251 -0.09 -14.13 -21.04
C LEU A 251 -0.78 -14.22 -19.67
N ARG A 252 -1.57 -15.29 -19.46
CA ARG A 252 -2.10 -15.61 -18.13
C ARG A 252 -0.92 -15.97 -17.21
N THR A 253 -0.55 -15.06 -16.35
CA THR A 253 0.66 -15.13 -15.55
C THR A 253 0.34 -15.25 -14.09
N VAL A 254 0.97 -16.20 -13.39
CA VAL A 254 0.91 -16.36 -11.95
C VAL A 254 2.31 -16.27 -11.35
N VAL A 255 2.43 -15.58 -10.21
CA VAL A 255 3.64 -15.51 -9.41
C VAL A 255 3.38 -16.24 -8.09
N LEU A 256 4.18 -17.23 -7.78
CA LEU A 256 4.17 -17.93 -6.50
C LEU A 256 5.26 -17.36 -5.61
N GLU A 257 4.87 -16.87 -4.43
CA GLU A 257 5.81 -16.28 -3.46
C GLU A 257 5.62 -16.96 -2.09
N ARG A 258 6.73 -17.34 -1.47
CA ARG A 258 6.75 -18.05 -0.19
C ARG A 258 6.38 -17.16 1.00
N GLU A 259 6.90 -15.93 1.02
CA GLU A 259 6.77 -15.05 2.17
C GLU A 259 6.04 -13.75 1.83
N ALA A 260 6.73 -12.89 1.07
CA ALA A 260 6.21 -11.60 0.65
C ALA A 260 6.91 -11.11 -0.61
N PRO A 261 6.22 -10.35 -1.48
CA PRO A 261 6.83 -9.76 -2.66
C PRO A 261 8.04 -8.88 -2.33
N GLY A 262 8.93 -8.71 -3.32
CA GLY A 262 10.12 -7.89 -3.21
C GLY A 262 11.40 -8.66 -2.88
N GLY A 263 11.29 -9.88 -2.35
CA GLY A 263 12.46 -10.70 -2.02
C GLY A 263 13.44 -9.97 -1.09
N GLN A 264 14.73 -10.15 -1.30
CA GLN A 264 15.79 -9.46 -0.53
C GLN A 264 15.82 -7.96 -0.81
N ALA A 265 15.54 -7.54 -2.05
CA ALA A 265 15.53 -6.14 -2.42
C ALA A 265 14.43 -5.33 -1.71
N GLY A 266 13.28 -5.95 -1.43
CA GLY A 266 12.18 -5.31 -0.70
C GLY A 266 12.55 -4.81 0.70
N GLN A 267 13.63 -5.34 1.29
CA GLN A 267 14.12 -4.95 2.62
C GLN A 267 15.21 -3.86 2.58
N SER A 268 15.65 -3.46 1.39
CA SER A 268 16.73 -2.47 1.24
C SER A 268 16.22 -1.07 1.55
N ALA A 269 16.95 -0.33 2.39
CA ALA A 269 16.61 1.06 2.71
C ALA A 269 16.76 1.98 1.48
N SER A 270 17.73 1.68 0.58
CA SER A 270 17.95 2.44 -0.66
C SER A 270 18.41 1.51 -1.77
N ILE A 271 17.81 1.68 -2.96
CA ILE A 271 18.21 1.03 -4.22
C ILE A 271 18.51 2.13 -5.22
N GLU A 272 19.78 2.29 -5.59
CA GLU A 272 20.28 3.40 -6.40
C GLU A 272 20.57 3.00 -7.86
N ASN A 273 20.62 1.72 -8.15
CA ASN A 273 20.98 1.15 -9.44
C ASN A 273 19.82 0.54 -10.21
N TYR A 274 18.57 0.88 -9.86
CA TYR A 274 17.41 0.40 -10.61
C TYR A 274 17.07 1.38 -11.73
N LEU A 275 16.96 0.85 -12.95
CA LEU A 275 16.72 1.65 -14.15
C LEU A 275 15.39 2.44 -14.04
N GLY A 276 15.42 3.74 -14.37
CA GLY A 276 14.24 4.63 -14.30
C GLY A 276 14.13 5.43 -13.01
N PHE A 277 14.98 5.15 -12.01
CA PHE A 277 14.99 5.85 -10.72
C PHE A 277 16.35 6.50 -10.43
N PRO A 278 16.68 7.64 -11.07
CA PRO A 278 18.02 8.24 -11.01
C PRO A 278 18.40 8.76 -9.60
N LYS A 279 17.44 8.93 -8.71
CA LYS A 279 17.66 9.31 -7.29
C LYS A 279 17.65 8.12 -6.34
N GLY A 280 17.46 6.92 -6.87
CA GLY A 280 17.17 5.74 -6.04
C GLY A 280 15.74 5.77 -5.45
N LEU A 281 15.39 4.70 -4.77
CA LEU A 281 14.14 4.56 -4.02
C LEU A 281 14.33 3.45 -2.97
N SER A 282 13.40 3.34 -2.01
CA SER A 282 13.41 2.22 -1.07
C SER A 282 13.05 0.90 -1.76
N GLY A 283 13.50 -0.21 -1.18
CA GLY A 283 13.11 -1.54 -1.65
C GLY A 283 11.61 -1.78 -1.52
N ALA A 284 11.00 -1.23 -0.47
CA ALA A 284 9.55 -1.29 -0.25
C ALA A 284 8.78 -0.57 -1.37
N ASP A 285 9.19 0.66 -1.71
CA ASP A 285 8.55 1.42 -2.80
C ASP A 285 8.72 0.74 -4.16
N LEU A 286 9.90 0.22 -4.44
CA LEU A 286 10.13 -0.53 -5.69
C LEU A 286 9.21 -1.74 -5.78
N THR A 287 9.11 -2.50 -4.68
CA THR A 287 8.24 -3.68 -4.61
C THR A 287 6.77 -3.31 -4.81
N HIS A 288 6.29 -2.31 -4.07
CA HIS A 288 4.91 -1.86 -4.18
C HIS A 288 4.54 -1.47 -5.60
N ARG A 289 5.36 -0.63 -6.25
CA ARG A 289 5.16 -0.22 -7.64
C ARG A 289 5.17 -1.39 -8.62
N ALA A 290 6.09 -2.33 -8.43
CA ALA A 290 6.20 -3.50 -9.31
C ALA A 290 4.99 -4.46 -9.15
N VAL A 291 4.52 -4.70 -7.93
CA VAL A 291 3.32 -5.51 -7.66
C VAL A 291 2.09 -4.86 -8.25
N ALA A 292 1.89 -3.56 -8.01
CA ALA A 292 0.76 -2.80 -8.56
C ALA A 292 0.77 -2.82 -10.10
N GLN A 293 1.96 -2.67 -10.70
CA GLN A 293 2.10 -2.72 -12.16
C GLN A 293 1.79 -4.11 -12.72
N ALA A 294 2.29 -5.19 -12.10
CA ALA A 294 1.99 -6.56 -12.52
C ALA A 294 0.50 -6.87 -12.41
N ALA A 295 -0.14 -6.50 -11.30
CA ALA A 295 -1.57 -6.66 -11.08
C ALA A 295 -2.41 -5.88 -12.09
N ARG A 296 -2.02 -4.65 -12.46
CA ARG A 296 -2.69 -3.86 -13.48
C ARG A 296 -2.72 -4.53 -14.84
N PHE A 297 -1.71 -5.31 -15.19
CA PHE A 297 -1.68 -6.12 -16.41
C PHE A 297 -2.35 -7.49 -16.26
N GLY A 298 -2.86 -7.81 -15.07
CA GLY A 298 -3.57 -9.06 -14.82
C GLY A 298 -2.70 -10.21 -14.34
N ALA A 299 -1.44 -9.96 -13.94
CA ALA A 299 -0.65 -10.99 -13.27
C ALA A 299 -1.23 -11.32 -11.91
N GLU A 300 -1.35 -12.59 -11.60
CA GLU A 300 -1.87 -13.09 -10.33
C GLU A 300 -0.72 -13.32 -9.35
N MET A 301 -0.83 -12.75 -8.15
CA MET A 301 0.14 -12.95 -7.08
C MET A 301 -0.44 -13.91 -6.05
N VAL A 302 0.19 -15.05 -5.84
CA VAL A 302 -0.22 -16.09 -4.88
C VAL A 302 0.85 -16.21 -3.81
N LEU A 303 0.47 -15.93 -2.57
CA LEU A 303 1.37 -15.80 -1.43
C LEU A 303 1.34 -17.05 -0.53
N ALA A 304 2.32 -17.15 0.35
CA ALA A 304 2.47 -18.24 1.32
C ALA A 304 2.54 -19.62 0.65
N ARG A 305 3.17 -19.71 -0.53
CA ARG A 305 3.31 -20.95 -1.31
C ARG A 305 4.76 -21.35 -1.50
N ASP A 306 5.14 -22.43 -0.83
CA ASP A 306 6.44 -23.09 -1.04
C ASP A 306 6.37 -24.02 -2.24
N VAL A 307 7.26 -23.78 -3.20
CA VAL A 307 7.46 -24.67 -4.34
C VAL A 307 8.54 -25.70 -4.01
N VAL A 308 8.17 -26.97 -4.03
CA VAL A 308 9.07 -28.09 -3.69
C VAL A 308 9.57 -28.86 -4.91
N GLY A 309 9.03 -28.60 -6.10
CA GLY A 309 9.46 -29.26 -7.32
C GLY A 309 8.60 -28.92 -8.52
N PHE A 310 8.94 -29.52 -9.65
CA PHE A 310 8.14 -29.49 -10.85
C PHE A 310 8.21 -30.80 -11.62
N GLU A 311 7.21 -31.08 -12.42
CA GLU A 311 7.09 -32.28 -13.25
C GLU A 311 6.62 -31.92 -14.65
N SER A 312 7.17 -32.60 -15.66
CA SER A 312 6.67 -32.46 -17.04
C SER A 312 5.52 -33.43 -17.28
N ARG A 313 4.37 -32.88 -17.68
CA ARG A 313 3.16 -33.65 -18.05
C ARG A 313 2.79 -33.38 -19.50
N GLY A 314 3.57 -33.94 -20.41
CA GLY A 314 3.43 -33.64 -21.83
C GLY A 314 3.82 -32.19 -22.14
N PRO A 315 2.91 -31.38 -22.71
CA PRO A 315 3.14 -29.98 -23.02
C PRO A 315 3.10 -29.06 -21.78
N VAL A 316 2.53 -29.55 -20.67
CA VAL A 316 2.30 -28.77 -19.44
C VAL A 316 3.40 -29.05 -18.42
N ARG A 317 3.68 -28.06 -17.58
CA ARG A 317 4.55 -28.19 -16.40
C ARG A 317 3.69 -28.07 -15.14
N ALA A 318 3.72 -29.10 -14.31
CA ALA A 318 3.09 -29.08 -13.00
C ALA A 318 4.10 -28.60 -11.96
N VAL A 319 3.84 -27.46 -11.32
CA VAL A 319 4.62 -26.93 -10.22
C VAL A 319 4.06 -27.50 -8.92
N LYS A 320 4.91 -28.24 -8.17
CA LYS A 320 4.50 -28.93 -6.94
C LYS A 320 4.65 -28.00 -5.75
N LEU A 321 3.59 -27.87 -4.96
CA LEU A 321 3.56 -27.06 -3.75
C LEU A 321 3.75 -27.95 -2.51
N ALA A 322 4.34 -27.39 -1.46
CA ALA A 322 4.53 -28.10 -0.19
C ALA A 322 3.20 -28.53 0.48
N SER A 323 2.10 -27.86 0.15
CA SER A 323 0.75 -28.24 0.56
C SER A 323 0.24 -29.55 -0.06
N GLY A 324 0.92 -30.09 -1.06
CA GLY A 324 0.50 -31.26 -1.83
C GLY A 324 -0.33 -30.93 -3.07
N ASP A 325 -0.68 -29.66 -3.28
CA ASP A 325 -1.35 -29.20 -4.50
C ASP A 325 -0.35 -29.05 -5.64
N ASP A 326 -0.85 -29.15 -6.89
CA ASP A 326 -0.09 -28.83 -8.09
C ASP A 326 -0.71 -27.63 -8.80
N LEU A 327 0.15 -26.80 -9.40
CA LEU A 327 -0.27 -25.72 -10.28
C LEU A 327 0.27 -26.01 -11.69
N GLU A 328 -0.56 -25.90 -12.71
CA GLU A 328 -0.19 -26.22 -14.09
C GLU A 328 0.09 -24.93 -14.91
N ALA A 329 1.20 -24.98 -15.68
CA ALA A 329 1.61 -23.91 -16.59
C ALA A 329 2.29 -24.46 -17.84
#